data_0c093d166b8b9a8bd3b063d4a61bc8fd
#
_entry.id   0c093d166b8b9a8bd3b063d4a61bc8fd
#
_cell.length_a   1.000
_cell.length_b   1.000
_cell.length_c   1.000
_cell.angle_alpha   90.00
_cell.angle_beta   90.00
_cell.angle_gamma   90.00
#
_symmetry.space_group_name_H-M   'P 1'
#
loop_
_entity.id
_entity.type
_entity.pdbx_description
1 polymer ?
#
loop_
_entity_poly.entity_id
_entity_poly.type
_entity_poly.pdbx_seq_one_letter_code
_entity_poly.pdbx_strand_id
1 'polypeptide(L)'
;MLGMIVSFAPLVILLGSNFLMKGASARSASILYWVIVALVGASLGTVVLMYAGASVVTTFLITAAAFGGLSLAGYTTKRDLSGLRSFVFFAMWGFVFAGIAFSIGSAFGLFSIGPIFMIMNAVGILLMAGLIASETQHLKMIYYSVRGDGESMSVATSFGALNLYIAFVNLFRFLLYFLGVRRD
;
A
#
# COMPACT_ATOMS: atom_id res chain seq x y z
N MET A 1 5.10 18.99 7.56
CA MET A 1 5.54 17.83 8.37
C MET A 1 4.43 16.82 8.64
N LEU A 2 3.28 17.21 9.19
CA LEU A 2 2.17 16.26 9.47
C LEU A 2 1.71 15.48 8.21
N GLY A 3 1.57 16.15 7.07
CA GLY A 3 1.15 15.52 5.81
C GLY A 3 2.09 14.42 5.30
N MET A 4 3.40 14.52 5.59
CA MET A 4 4.38 13.50 5.21
C MET A 4 4.30 12.28 6.12
N ILE A 5 4.18 12.48 7.44
CA ILE A 5 3.99 11.39 8.41
C ILE A 5 2.73 10.60 8.05
N VAL A 6 1.62 11.29 7.79
CA VAL A 6 0.35 10.68 7.38
C VAL A 6 0.49 9.95 6.03
N SER A 7 1.34 10.44 5.12
CA SER A 7 1.58 9.79 3.82
C SER A 7 2.33 8.46 3.92
N PHE A 8 3.30 8.36 4.82
CA PHE A 8 4.11 7.15 4.99
C PHE A 8 3.56 6.18 6.04
N ALA A 9 2.64 6.64 6.93
CA ALA A 9 2.06 5.79 7.97
C ALA A 9 1.48 4.47 7.42
N PRO A 10 0.69 4.43 6.32
CA PRO A 10 0.18 3.18 5.78
C PRO A 10 1.27 2.21 5.32
N LEU A 11 2.38 2.74 4.76
CA LEU A 11 3.51 1.91 4.34
C LEU A 11 4.25 1.32 5.54
N VAL A 12 4.45 2.09 6.60
CA VAL A 12 5.07 1.62 7.85
C VAL A 12 4.20 0.54 8.49
N ILE A 13 2.88 0.71 8.50
CA ILE A 13 1.92 -0.28 9.00
C ILE A 13 2.01 -1.57 8.17
N LEU A 14 2.07 -1.46 6.83
CA LEU A 14 2.22 -2.60 5.94
C LEU A 14 3.51 -3.38 6.23
N LEU A 15 4.63 -2.69 6.39
CA LEU A 15 5.91 -3.31 6.71
C LEU A 15 5.91 -3.94 8.12
N GLY A 16 5.21 -3.32 9.08
CA GLY A 16 5.05 -3.83 10.44
C GLY A 16 4.06 -5.00 10.57
N SER A 17 3.15 -5.19 9.61
CA SER A 17 2.09 -6.20 9.70
C SER A 17 2.60 -7.62 9.91
N ASN A 18 3.73 -7.98 9.31
CA ASN A 18 4.38 -9.28 9.48
C ASN A 18 4.83 -9.55 10.94
N PHE A 19 5.18 -8.51 11.70
CA PHE A 19 5.52 -8.63 13.12
C PHE A 19 4.26 -8.77 13.98
N LEU A 20 3.19 -8.08 13.61
CA LEU A 20 1.90 -8.11 14.31
C LEU A 20 1.16 -9.44 14.13
N MET A 21 1.44 -10.18 13.05
CA MET A 21 0.86 -11.51 12.80
C MET A 21 1.33 -12.58 13.79
N LYS A 22 2.53 -12.47 14.33
CA LYS A 22 3.09 -13.47 15.24
C LYS A 22 2.32 -13.47 16.57
N GLY A 23 1.57 -14.53 16.84
CA GLY A 23 0.79 -14.72 18.07
C GLY A 23 -0.55 -13.98 18.09
N ALA A 24 -1.03 -13.42 16.97
CA ALA A 24 -2.34 -12.79 16.89
C ALA A 24 -3.46 -13.84 16.91
N SER A 25 -4.47 -13.66 17.78
CA SER A 25 -5.72 -14.41 17.70
C SER A 25 -6.62 -13.87 16.58
N ALA A 26 -7.58 -14.68 16.11
CA ALA A 26 -8.54 -14.27 15.08
C ALA A 26 -9.26 -12.96 15.44
N ARG A 27 -9.62 -12.78 16.72
CA ARG A 27 -10.31 -11.60 17.23
C ARG A 27 -9.39 -10.37 17.18
N SER A 28 -8.14 -10.47 17.63
CA SER A 28 -7.19 -9.35 17.61
C SER A 28 -6.81 -8.93 16.20
N ALA A 29 -6.65 -9.89 15.27
CA ALA A 29 -6.41 -9.63 13.87
C ALA A 29 -7.57 -8.86 13.21
N SER A 30 -8.81 -9.24 13.47
CA SER A 30 -10.00 -8.57 12.96
C SER A 30 -10.16 -7.15 13.52
N ILE A 31 -9.95 -6.96 14.82
CA ILE A 31 -10.00 -5.62 15.44
C ILE A 31 -8.93 -4.72 14.82
N LEU A 32 -7.69 -5.21 14.70
CA LEU A 32 -6.58 -4.46 14.11
C LEU A 32 -6.90 -4.06 12.66
N TYR A 33 -7.46 -4.99 11.87
CA TYR A 33 -7.91 -4.72 10.51
C TYR A 33 -8.86 -3.51 10.46
N TRP A 34 -9.95 -3.53 11.23
CA TRP A 34 -10.95 -2.46 11.21
C TRP A 34 -10.41 -1.13 11.71
N VAL A 35 -9.56 -1.14 12.75
CA VAL A 35 -8.92 0.09 13.27
C VAL A 35 -8.02 0.72 12.21
N ILE A 36 -7.18 -0.09 11.55
CA ILE A 36 -6.28 0.42 10.50
C ILE A 36 -7.07 0.91 9.29
N VAL A 37 -8.09 0.17 8.85
CA VAL A 37 -8.95 0.58 7.73
C VAL A 37 -9.62 1.93 8.02
N ALA A 38 -10.14 2.12 9.23
CA ALA A 38 -10.75 3.39 9.64
C ALA A 38 -9.74 4.54 9.66
N LEU A 39 -8.56 4.33 10.23
CA LEU A 39 -7.51 5.36 10.30
C LEU A 39 -6.98 5.75 8.92
N VAL A 40 -6.70 4.76 8.08
CA VAL A 40 -6.23 4.98 6.70
C VAL A 40 -7.31 5.64 5.87
N GLY A 41 -8.58 5.21 5.99
CA GLY A 41 -9.72 5.82 5.31
C GLY A 41 -9.92 7.28 5.72
N ALA A 42 -9.85 7.60 7.02
CA ALA A 42 -9.92 8.97 7.51
C ALA A 42 -8.77 9.85 6.95
N SER A 43 -7.54 9.31 6.92
CA SER A 43 -6.39 10.01 6.35
C SER A 43 -6.53 10.24 4.84
N LEU A 44 -7.14 9.28 4.12
CA LEU A 44 -7.40 9.41 2.69
C LEU A 44 -8.41 10.51 2.40
N GLY A 45 -9.43 10.69 3.26
CA GLY A 45 -10.41 11.76 3.13
C GLY A 45 -9.77 13.14 3.02
N THR A 46 -8.76 13.43 3.82
CA THR A 46 -8.04 14.71 3.76
C THR A 46 -7.32 14.93 2.43
N VAL A 47 -6.74 13.87 1.85
CA VAL A 47 -6.08 13.93 0.54
C VAL A 47 -7.10 14.15 -0.58
N VAL A 48 -8.20 13.40 -0.56
CA VAL A 48 -9.27 13.49 -1.57
C VAL A 48 -9.87 14.91 -1.64
N LEU A 49 -10.03 15.58 -0.50
CA LEU A 49 -10.57 16.95 -0.44
C LEU A 49 -9.68 17.99 -1.15
N MET A 50 -8.40 17.69 -1.37
CA MET A 50 -7.47 18.59 -2.07
C MET A 50 -7.57 18.51 -3.60
N TYR A 51 -8.34 17.56 -4.13
CA TYR A 51 -8.44 17.30 -5.57
C TYR A 51 -9.87 17.53 -6.10
N ALA A 52 -9.99 17.84 -7.40
CA ALA A 52 -11.28 17.96 -8.06
C ALA A 52 -12.02 16.61 -8.06
N GLY A 53 -13.31 16.62 -7.74
CA GLY A 53 -14.10 15.39 -7.58
C GLY A 53 -14.07 14.48 -8.82
N ALA A 54 -14.16 15.04 -10.03
CA ALA A 54 -14.04 14.26 -11.27
C ALA A 54 -12.68 13.56 -11.39
N SER A 55 -11.59 14.23 -10.97
CA SER A 55 -10.24 13.67 -10.99
C SER A 55 -10.11 12.51 -9.99
N VAL A 56 -10.71 12.65 -8.82
CA VAL A 56 -10.74 11.58 -7.79
C VAL A 56 -11.44 10.34 -8.32
N VAL A 57 -12.65 10.51 -8.93
CA VAL A 57 -13.41 9.38 -9.49
C VAL A 57 -12.66 8.69 -10.62
N THR A 58 -12.10 9.46 -11.55
CA THR A 58 -11.32 8.89 -12.66
C THR A 58 -10.10 8.12 -12.16
N THR A 59 -9.34 8.70 -11.23
CA THR A 59 -8.18 8.03 -10.64
C THR A 59 -8.57 6.78 -9.87
N PHE A 60 -9.70 6.81 -9.16
CA PHE A 60 -10.22 5.63 -8.46
C PHE A 60 -10.52 4.48 -9.43
N LEU A 61 -11.20 4.77 -10.54
CA LEU A 61 -11.52 3.76 -11.56
C LEU A 61 -10.25 3.18 -12.21
N ILE A 62 -9.27 4.02 -12.53
CA ILE A 62 -7.98 3.59 -13.05
C ILE A 62 -7.27 2.69 -12.03
N THR A 63 -7.27 3.09 -10.75
CA THR A 63 -6.66 2.31 -9.66
C THR A 63 -7.35 0.96 -9.50
N ALA A 64 -8.69 0.93 -9.53
CA ALA A 64 -9.46 -0.30 -9.39
C ALA A 64 -9.19 -1.26 -10.55
N ALA A 65 -9.11 -0.76 -11.79
CA ALA A 65 -8.77 -1.56 -12.96
C ALA A 65 -7.33 -2.10 -12.87
N ALA A 66 -6.36 -1.26 -12.50
CA ALA A 66 -4.96 -1.66 -12.33
C ALA A 66 -4.81 -2.70 -11.21
N PHE A 67 -5.44 -2.48 -10.05
CA PHE A 67 -5.44 -3.41 -8.92
C PHE A 67 -6.04 -4.77 -9.31
N GLY A 68 -7.20 -4.76 -9.97
CA GLY A 68 -7.84 -6.00 -10.45
C GLY A 68 -6.97 -6.76 -11.43
N GLY A 69 -6.37 -6.07 -12.40
CA GLY A 69 -5.45 -6.67 -13.37
C GLY A 69 -4.19 -7.25 -12.73
N LEU A 70 -3.57 -6.52 -11.80
CA LEU A 70 -2.37 -6.97 -11.08
C LEU A 70 -2.68 -8.15 -10.14
N SER A 71 -3.81 -8.12 -9.45
CA SER A 71 -4.27 -9.23 -8.60
C SER A 71 -4.56 -10.47 -9.44
N LEU A 72 -5.24 -10.32 -10.58
CA LEU A 72 -5.49 -11.43 -11.50
C LEU A 72 -4.18 -12.01 -12.04
N ALA A 73 -3.23 -11.17 -12.43
CA ALA A 73 -1.91 -11.60 -12.88
C ALA A 73 -1.16 -12.37 -11.78
N GLY A 74 -1.16 -11.86 -10.54
CA GLY A 74 -0.55 -12.55 -9.39
C GLY A 74 -1.21 -13.89 -9.07
N TYR A 75 -2.55 -13.96 -9.17
CA TYR A 75 -3.31 -15.18 -8.92
C TYR A 75 -3.09 -16.26 -9.97
N THR A 76 -3.00 -15.88 -11.26
CA THR A 76 -2.94 -16.82 -12.39
C THR A 76 -1.53 -17.20 -12.81
N THR A 77 -0.53 -16.38 -12.49
CA THR A 77 0.86 -16.66 -12.88
C THR A 77 1.36 -17.98 -12.29
N LYS A 78 2.09 -18.73 -13.14
CA LYS A 78 2.79 -19.95 -12.74
C LYS A 78 4.23 -19.68 -12.27
N ARG A 79 4.73 -18.47 -12.49
CA ARG A 79 6.07 -18.06 -12.02
C ARG A 79 6.04 -17.80 -10.53
N ASP A 80 7.05 -18.24 -9.82
CA ASP A 80 7.22 -17.91 -8.40
C ASP A 80 7.60 -16.44 -8.25
N LEU A 81 6.75 -15.67 -7.54
CA LEU A 81 6.96 -14.26 -7.26
C LEU A 81 7.59 -14.01 -5.88
N SER A 82 8.06 -15.04 -5.18
CA SER A 82 8.68 -14.90 -3.84
C SER A 82 9.91 -13.98 -3.87
N GLY A 83 10.73 -14.08 -4.92
CA GLY A 83 11.86 -13.18 -5.15
C GLY A 83 11.43 -11.73 -5.37
N LEU A 84 10.36 -11.51 -6.16
CA LEU A 84 9.78 -10.19 -6.36
C LEU A 84 9.23 -9.63 -5.05
N ARG A 85 8.54 -10.43 -4.24
CA ARG A 85 8.01 -10.04 -2.93
C ARG A 85 9.13 -9.60 -1.99
N SER A 86 10.21 -10.36 -1.91
CA SER A 86 11.38 -10.00 -1.09
C SER A 86 12.03 -8.71 -1.58
N PHE A 87 12.22 -8.57 -2.89
CA PHE A 87 12.77 -7.34 -3.48
C PHE A 87 11.89 -6.12 -3.17
N VAL A 88 10.57 -6.21 -3.40
CA VAL A 88 9.64 -5.11 -3.13
C VAL A 88 9.63 -4.76 -1.65
N PHE A 89 9.70 -5.74 -0.74
CA PHE A 89 9.77 -5.50 0.71
C PHE A 89 10.98 -4.64 1.09
N PHE A 90 12.18 -5.00 0.62
CA PHE A 90 13.39 -4.21 0.90
C PHE A 90 13.38 -2.86 0.17
N ALA A 91 12.89 -2.82 -1.08
CA ALA A 91 12.76 -1.59 -1.84
C ALA A 91 11.78 -0.61 -1.19
N MET A 92 10.72 -1.09 -0.54
CA MET A 92 9.79 -0.24 0.25
C MET A 92 10.48 0.39 1.46
N TRP A 93 11.33 -0.35 2.18
CA TRP A 93 12.13 0.25 3.25
C TRP A 93 13.06 1.34 2.71
N GLY A 94 13.76 1.06 1.61
CA GLY A 94 14.57 2.06 0.92
C GLY A 94 13.75 3.29 0.49
N PHE A 95 12.54 3.07 -0.02
CA PHE A 95 11.62 4.13 -0.42
C PHE A 95 11.18 5.01 0.77
N VAL A 96 10.87 4.41 1.92
CA VAL A 96 10.53 5.13 3.16
C VAL A 96 11.72 5.97 3.64
N PHE A 97 12.93 5.37 3.71
CA PHE A 97 14.13 6.10 4.11
C PHE A 97 14.49 7.23 3.13
N ALA A 98 14.37 6.99 1.82
CA ALA A 98 14.55 8.03 0.81
C ALA A 98 13.54 9.18 0.97
N GLY A 99 12.28 8.87 1.26
CA GLY A 99 11.26 9.87 1.54
C GLY A 99 11.55 10.70 2.79
N ILE A 100 12.04 10.08 3.87
CA ILE A 100 12.46 10.78 5.09
C ILE A 100 13.67 11.68 4.80
N ALA A 101 14.71 11.14 4.15
CA ALA A 101 15.91 11.89 3.80
C ALA A 101 15.59 13.08 2.91
N PHE A 102 14.72 12.87 1.90
CA PHE A 102 14.24 13.94 1.04
C PHE A 102 13.45 15.01 1.80
N SER A 103 12.59 14.59 2.74
CA SER A 103 11.81 15.51 3.59
C SER A 103 12.69 16.41 4.44
N ILE A 104 13.73 15.82 5.04
CA ILE A 104 14.72 16.55 5.84
C ILE A 104 15.53 17.49 4.93
N GLY A 105 16.07 17.00 3.82
CA GLY A 105 16.87 17.79 2.90
C GLY A 105 16.09 18.97 2.31
N SER A 106 14.80 18.79 1.99
CA SER A 106 13.95 19.88 1.51
C SER A 106 13.67 20.94 2.58
N ALA A 107 13.59 20.54 3.85
CA ALA A 107 13.45 21.48 4.96
C ALA A 107 14.69 22.39 5.16
N PHE A 108 15.87 21.88 4.77
CA PHE A 108 17.13 22.64 4.74
C PHE A 108 17.41 23.34 3.39
N GLY A 109 16.47 23.29 2.44
CA GLY A 109 16.63 23.93 1.13
C GLY A 109 17.63 23.25 0.18
N LEU A 110 18.04 22.00 0.46
CA LEU A 110 19.04 21.27 -0.33
C LEU A 110 18.48 20.75 -1.66
N PHE A 111 17.16 20.58 -1.78
CA PHE A 111 16.50 20.00 -2.95
C PHE A 111 15.27 20.80 -3.37
N SER A 112 15.04 20.90 -4.68
CA SER A 112 13.75 21.38 -5.22
C SER A 112 12.71 20.26 -5.19
N ILE A 113 11.53 20.56 -4.64
CA ILE A 113 10.50 19.56 -4.33
C ILE A 113 9.89 18.91 -5.59
N GLY A 114 9.69 19.67 -6.66
CA GLY A 114 8.87 19.27 -7.81
C GLY A 114 9.35 18.00 -8.54
N PRO A 115 10.55 17.99 -9.16
CA PRO A 115 10.97 16.85 -9.98
C PRO A 115 11.17 15.55 -9.18
N ILE A 116 11.74 15.66 -7.97
CA ILE A 116 12.00 14.50 -7.11
C ILE A 116 10.67 13.89 -6.63
N PHE A 117 9.69 14.73 -6.30
CA PHE A 117 8.36 14.26 -5.91
C PHE A 117 7.69 13.44 -7.03
N MET A 118 7.79 13.86 -8.29
CA MET A 118 7.24 13.09 -9.42
C MET A 118 7.94 11.74 -9.58
N ILE A 119 9.28 11.70 -9.48
CA ILE A 119 10.05 10.45 -9.55
C ILE A 119 9.64 9.51 -8.41
N MET A 120 9.55 10.03 -7.18
CA MET A 120 9.11 9.24 -6.03
C MET A 120 7.71 8.66 -6.24
N ASN A 121 6.76 9.42 -6.78
CA ASN A 121 5.43 8.88 -7.07
C ASN A 121 5.47 7.80 -8.14
N ALA A 122 6.22 7.96 -9.22
CA ALA A 122 6.38 6.94 -10.25
C ALA A 122 6.99 5.63 -9.68
N VAL A 123 8.04 5.75 -8.88
CA VAL A 123 8.64 4.60 -8.18
C VAL A 123 7.63 3.95 -7.24
N GLY A 124 6.88 4.76 -6.48
CA GLY A 124 5.82 4.27 -5.59
C GLY A 124 4.75 3.46 -6.32
N ILE A 125 4.30 3.90 -7.49
CA ILE A 125 3.35 3.16 -8.34
C ILE A 125 3.92 1.79 -8.72
N LEU A 126 5.18 1.72 -9.17
CA LEU A 126 5.82 0.47 -9.56
C LEU A 126 5.98 -0.49 -8.38
N LEU A 127 6.36 0.02 -7.20
CA LEU A 127 6.46 -0.78 -5.98
C LEU A 127 5.10 -1.34 -5.56
N MET A 128 4.03 -0.53 -5.61
CA MET A 128 2.68 -1.01 -5.29
C MET A 128 2.20 -2.04 -6.31
N ALA A 129 2.50 -1.88 -7.59
CA ALA A 129 2.15 -2.85 -8.61
C ALA A 129 2.82 -4.22 -8.35
N GLY A 130 4.12 -4.23 -8.07
CA GLY A 130 4.86 -5.44 -7.70
C GLY A 130 4.35 -6.07 -6.39
N LEU A 131 4.00 -5.24 -5.40
CA LEU A 131 3.44 -5.68 -4.13
C LEU A 131 2.09 -6.37 -4.34
N ILE A 132 1.15 -5.76 -5.06
CA ILE A 132 -0.20 -6.30 -5.28
C ILE A 132 -0.11 -7.68 -5.95
N ALA A 133 0.67 -7.80 -7.02
CA ALA A 133 0.81 -9.07 -7.73
C ALA A 133 1.44 -10.15 -6.85
N SER A 134 2.55 -9.85 -6.17
CA SER A 134 3.26 -10.81 -5.32
C SER A 134 2.48 -11.16 -4.04
N GLU A 135 1.79 -10.20 -3.43
CA GLU A 135 0.96 -10.46 -2.24
C GLU A 135 -0.27 -11.31 -2.58
N THR A 136 -0.91 -11.08 -3.72
CA THR A 136 -2.03 -11.93 -4.17
C THR A 136 -1.60 -13.37 -4.38
N GLN A 137 -0.42 -13.61 -4.98
CA GLN A 137 0.11 -14.97 -5.10
C GLN A 137 0.42 -15.57 -3.73
N HIS A 138 1.03 -14.80 -2.84
CA HIS A 138 1.37 -15.25 -1.48
C HIS A 138 0.12 -15.63 -0.68
N LEU A 139 -0.95 -14.84 -0.73
CA LEU A 139 -2.22 -15.16 -0.08
C LEU A 139 -2.84 -16.44 -0.62
N LYS A 140 -2.76 -16.67 -1.92
CA LYS A 140 -3.17 -17.94 -2.52
C LYS A 140 -2.40 -19.14 -1.91
N MET A 141 -1.08 -19.00 -1.73
CA MET A 141 -0.26 -20.06 -1.12
C MET A 141 -0.61 -20.28 0.36
N ILE A 142 -0.79 -19.20 1.15
CA ILE A 142 -1.22 -19.27 2.54
C ILE A 142 -2.57 -19.99 2.65
N TYR A 143 -3.54 -19.64 1.81
CA TYR A 143 -4.85 -20.29 1.81
C TYR A 143 -4.74 -21.82 1.70
N TYR A 144 -3.88 -22.33 0.82
CA TYR A 144 -3.69 -23.77 0.68
C TYR A 144 -2.95 -24.39 1.88
N SER A 145 -2.06 -23.66 2.55
CA SER A 145 -1.30 -24.17 3.70
C SER A 145 -2.11 -24.22 5.00
N VAL A 146 -3.07 -23.29 5.20
CA VAL A 146 -3.90 -23.23 6.43
C VAL A 146 -5.29 -23.82 6.24
N ARG A 147 -5.55 -24.46 5.11
CA ARG A 147 -6.85 -25.05 4.78
C ARG A 147 -7.19 -26.15 5.78
N GLY A 148 -8.29 -25.95 6.53
CA GLY A 148 -8.77 -26.88 7.56
C GLY A 148 -8.56 -26.38 8.98
N ASP A 149 -7.75 -25.35 9.20
CA ASP A 149 -7.64 -24.66 10.49
C ASP A 149 -8.38 -23.31 10.45
N GLY A 150 -9.53 -23.26 11.10
CA GLY A 150 -10.43 -22.09 11.07
C GLY A 150 -9.82 -20.84 11.69
N GLU A 151 -9.02 -20.98 12.75
CA GLU A 151 -8.39 -19.85 13.42
C GLU A 151 -7.26 -19.25 12.56
N SER A 152 -6.36 -20.09 12.09
CA SER A 152 -5.27 -19.66 11.19
C SER A 152 -5.81 -19.07 9.89
N MET A 153 -6.90 -19.62 9.35
CA MET A 153 -7.58 -19.09 8.16
C MET A 153 -8.13 -17.69 8.42
N SER A 154 -8.78 -17.45 9.56
CA SER A 154 -9.34 -16.14 9.92
C SER A 154 -8.25 -15.09 10.09
N VAL A 155 -7.15 -15.45 10.75
CA VAL A 155 -5.97 -14.57 10.91
C VAL A 155 -5.38 -14.24 9.54
N ALA A 156 -5.10 -15.23 8.72
CA ALA A 156 -4.52 -15.07 7.39
C ALA A 156 -5.40 -14.19 6.48
N THR A 157 -6.72 -14.38 6.53
CA THR A 157 -7.69 -13.59 5.75
C THR A 157 -7.68 -12.13 6.18
N SER A 158 -7.69 -11.85 7.50
CA SER A 158 -7.70 -10.48 8.03
C SER A 158 -6.42 -9.72 7.65
N PHE A 159 -5.26 -10.31 7.83
CA PHE A 159 -3.99 -9.67 7.46
C PHE A 159 -3.79 -9.57 5.95
N GLY A 160 -4.22 -10.58 5.21
CA GLY A 160 -4.18 -10.55 3.75
C GLY A 160 -5.05 -9.45 3.16
N ALA A 161 -6.28 -9.33 3.64
CA ALA A 161 -7.18 -8.24 3.26
C ALA A 161 -6.59 -6.87 3.63
N LEU A 162 -5.96 -6.75 4.82
CA LEU A 162 -5.31 -5.53 5.26
C LEU A 162 -4.16 -5.12 4.32
N ASN A 163 -3.28 -6.07 3.98
CA ASN A 163 -2.14 -5.82 3.10
C ASN A 163 -2.60 -5.36 1.71
N LEU A 164 -3.59 -6.03 1.13
CA LEU A 164 -4.14 -5.64 -0.17
C LEU A 164 -4.89 -4.29 -0.10
N TYR A 165 -5.62 -4.03 0.99
CA TYR A 165 -6.28 -2.73 1.20
C TYR A 165 -5.25 -1.58 1.27
N ILE A 166 -4.19 -1.73 2.06
CA ILE A 166 -3.14 -0.71 2.17
C ILE A 166 -2.43 -0.52 0.83
N ALA A 167 -2.14 -1.60 0.10
CA ALA A 167 -1.54 -1.53 -1.22
C ALA A 167 -2.44 -0.79 -2.22
N PHE A 168 -3.76 -1.05 -2.22
CA PHE A 168 -4.74 -0.34 -3.03
C PHE A 168 -4.77 1.16 -2.71
N VAL A 169 -4.88 1.51 -1.43
CA VAL A 169 -4.95 2.92 -1.00
C VAL A 169 -3.67 3.68 -1.36
N ASN A 170 -2.50 3.05 -1.20
CA ASN A 170 -1.24 3.69 -1.59
C ASN A 170 -1.11 3.82 -3.11
N LEU A 171 -1.51 2.81 -3.89
CA LEU A 171 -1.55 2.90 -5.34
C LEU A 171 -2.47 4.05 -5.79
N PHE A 172 -3.67 4.15 -5.20
CA PHE A 172 -4.60 5.24 -5.46
C PHE A 172 -3.99 6.60 -5.15
N ARG A 173 -3.32 6.76 -3.99
CA ARG A 173 -2.68 8.02 -3.59
C ARG A 173 -1.56 8.41 -4.55
N PHE A 174 -0.68 7.48 -4.92
CA PHE A 174 0.40 7.76 -5.86
C PHE A 174 -0.15 8.14 -7.25
N LEU A 175 -1.18 7.44 -7.73
CA LEU A 175 -1.85 7.78 -8.98
C LEU A 175 -2.57 9.13 -8.88
N LEU A 176 -3.21 9.44 -7.76
CA LEU A 176 -3.88 10.72 -7.55
C LEU A 176 -2.88 11.88 -7.50
N TYR A 177 -1.70 11.68 -6.90
CA TYR A 177 -0.61 12.68 -6.93
C TYR A 177 -0.02 12.87 -8.31
N PHE A 178 -0.02 11.82 -9.14
CA PHE A 178 0.57 11.83 -10.47
C PHE A 178 -0.40 12.35 -11.56
N LEU A 179 -1.67 11.96 -11.49
CA LEU A 179 -2.71 12.24 -12.50
C LEU A 179 -3.71 13.30 -12.05
N GLY A 180 -3.81 13.54 -10.74
CA GLY A 180 -4.89 14.32 -10.17
C GLY A 180 -4.76 15.82 -10.41
N VAL A 181 -5.87 16.46 -10.74
CA VAL A 181 -5.99 17.92 -10.82
C VAL A 181 -6.38 18.43 -9.43
N ARG A 182 -5.57 19.32 -8.87
CA ARG A 182 -5.86 19.95 -7.58
C ARG A 182 -7.05 20.88 -7.70
N ARG A 183 -7.77 21.02 -6.61
CA ARG A 183 -8.87 21.97 -6.46
C ARG A 183 -8.24 23.35 -6.23
N ASP A 184 -8.67 24.33 -7.01
CA ASP A 184 -8.33 25.76 -6.80
C ASP A 184 -9.00 26.31 -5.56
#